data_eb5c1cf68c727aa726ee1f3ab04808ea
#
_entry.id   eb5c1cf68c727aa726ee1f3ab04808ea
#
_cell.length_a   1.000
_cell.length_b   1.000
_cell.length_c   1.000
_cell.angle_alpha   90.00
_cell.angle_beta   90.00
_cell.angle_gamma   90.00
#
_symmetry.space_group_name_H-M   'P 1'
#
loop_
_entity.id
_entity.type
_entity.pdbx_description
1 polymer ?
#
loop_
_entity_poly.entity_id
_entity_poly.type
_entity_poly.pdbx_seq_one_letter_code
_entity_poly.pdbx_strand_id
1 'polypeptide(L)'
;LARAMGRVFVHLHGKAKDSSFRAAISDYANRLNSDGVQIVEHRNKTEPGDYLDDVIKKAGNDKVILLQEKGENLDSMGYSEKMKKWRISTSSVHLVVGPPGGFGSYGGDLKSLSLGKITLPHELAAVVLLEQLYRSCTIIKGLPYHRA
;
A
#
# COMPACT_ATOMS: atom_id res chain seq x y z
N LEU A 1 2.14 -29.30 4.73
CA LEU A 1 2.13 -28.03 5.45
C LEU A 1 2.03 -26.86 4.51
N ALA A 2 1.14 -25.93 4.83
CA ALA A 2 1.06 -24.69 4.07
C ALA A 2 2.34 -23.90 4.25
N ARG A 3 2.93 -23.45 3.15
CA ARG A 3 4.09 -22.57 3.22
C ARG A 3 3.64 -21.21 3.75
N ALA A 4 4.39 -20.64 4.69
CA ALA A 4 4.19 -19.26 5.09
C ALA A 4 4.53 -18.35 3.91
N MET A 5 3.60 -17.48 3.52
CA MET A 5 3.78 -16.53 2.44
C MET A 5 3.80 -15.12 3.02
N GLY A 6 4.56 -14.26 2.37
CA GLY A 6 4.62 -12.87 2.77
C GLY A 6 3.27 -12.19 2.66
N ARG A 7 2.92 -11.40 3.67
CA ARG A 7 1.73 -10.56 3.65
C ARG A 7 2.08 -9.17 3.19
N VAL A 8 1.11 -8.50 2.61
CA VAL A 8 1.22 -7.09 2.24
C VAL A 8 0.33 -6.30 3.17
N PHE A 9 0.93 -5.45 3.98
CA PHE A 9 0.19 -4.55 4.88
C PHE A 9 0.14 -3.18 4.23
N VAL A 10 -1.05 -2.61 4.13
CA VAL A 10 -1.24 -1.25 3.62
C VAL A 10 -1.65 -0.37 4.79
N HIS A 11 -0.77 0.55 5.16
CA HIS A 11 -1.00 1.46 6.29
C HIS A 11 -1.61 2.76 5.80
N LEU A 12 -2.68 3.17 6.46
CA LEU A 12 -3.39 4.42 6.17
C LEU A 12 -3.30 5.34 7.39
N HIS A 13 -3.21 6.63 7.14
CA HIS A 13 -3.15 7.66 8.19
C HIS A 13 -4.55 7.95 8.76
N GLY A 14 -5.25 6.93 9.12
CA GLY A 14 -6.58 7.05 9.68
C GLY A 14 -7.64 6.55 8.73
N LYS A 15 -8.87 6.55 9.21
CA LYS A 15 -10.03 6.15 8.43
C LYS A 15 -10.41 7.27 7.48
N ALA A 16 -10.74 6.92 6.24
CA ALA A 16 -11.16 7.90 5.25
C ALA A 16 -12.42 8.65 5.73
N LYS A 17 -12.41 9.96 5.59
CA LYS A 17 -13.55 10.81 5.99
C LYS A 17 -14.58 10.91 4.87
N ASP A 18 -14.14 10.90 3.62
CA ASP A 18 -15.04 10.93 2.47
C ASP A 18 -15.73 9.57 2.34
N SER A 19 -17.05 9.56 2.31
CA SER A 19 -17.81 8.31 2.28
C SER A 19 -17.57 7.50 1.00
N SER A 20 -17.33 8.15 -0.12
CA SER A 20 -17.05 7.47 -1.39
C SER A 20 -15.69 6.79 -1.35
N PHE A 21 -14.66 7.45 -0.84
CA PHE A 21 -13.34 6.85 -0.71
C PHE A 21 -13.35 5.74 0.34
N ARG A 22 -14.09 5.93 1.44
CA ARG A 22 -14.21 4.89 2.46
C ARG A 22 -14.85 3.63 1.87
N ALA A 23 -15.91 3.78 1.08
CA ALA A 23 -16.57 2.65 0.44
C ALA A 23 -15.64 1.94 -0.54
N ALA A 24 -14.88 2.69 -1.35
CA ALA A 24 -13.92 2.12 -2.29
C ALA A 24 -12.80 1.37 -1.57
N ILE A 25 -12.26 1.94 -0.51
CA ILE A 25 -11.20 1.28 0.30
C ILE A 25 -11.74 -0.04 0.86
N SER A 26 -12.94 -0.02 1.42
CA SER A 26 -13.57 -1.22 1.98
C SER A 26 -13.79 -2.28 0.91
N ASP A 27 -14.25 -1.90 -0.28
CA ASP A 27 -14.51 -2.83 -1.37
C ASP A 27 -13.21 -3.51 -1.82
N TYR A 28 -12.15 -2.74 -2.08
CA TYR A 28 -10.88 -3.33 -2.47
C TYR A 28 -10.24 -4.14 -1.35
N ALA A 29 -10.36 -3.70 -0.09
CA ALA A 29 -9.86 -4.47 1.05
C ALA A 29 -10.51 -5.85 1.10
N ASN A 30 -11.82 -5.92 0.89
CA ASN A 30 -12.55 -7.20 0.85
C ASN A 30 -12.08 -8.08 -0.30
N ARG A 31 -11.89 -7.52 -1.48
CA ARG A 31 -11.40 -8.27 -2.65
C ARG A 31 -9.99 -8.81 -2.45
N LEU A 32 -9.17 -8.08 -1.73
CA LEU A 32 -7.75 -8.39 -1.52
C LEU A 32 -7.50 -9.31 -0.33
N ASN A 33 -8.50 -9.52 0.51
CA ASN A 33 -8.32 -10.27 1.77
C ASN A 33 -7.75 -11.67 1.53
N SER A 34 -8.27 -12.38 0.53
CA SER A 34 -7.80 -13.74 0.21
C SER A 34 -6.41 -13.76 -0.43
N ASP A 35 -5.92 -12.63 -0.89
CA ASP A 35 -4.60 -12.50 -1.51
C ASP A 35 -3.52 -12.04 -0.52
N GLY A 36 -3.82 -12.08 0.77
CA GLY A 36 -2.84 -11.76 1.80
C GLY A 36 -2.54 -10.29 1.97
N VAL A 37 -3.44 -9.41 1.53
CA VAL A 37 -3.33 -7.97 1.73
C VAL A 37 -4.23 -7.57 2.89
N GLN A 38 -3.66 -6.86 3.85
CA GLN A 38 -4.36 -6.39 5.04
C GLN A 38 -4.21 -4.89 5.18
N ILE A 39 -5.32 -4.21 5.43
CA ILE A 39 -5.34 -2.77 5.64
C ILE A 39 -5.17 -2.50 7.13
N VAL A 40 -4.30 -1.54 7.46
CA VAL A 40 -4.06 -1.11 8.83
C VAL A 40 -4.38 0.38 8.92
N GLU A 41 -5.48 0.72 9.58
CA GLU A 41 -5.86 2.12 9.77
C GLU A 41 -5.26 2.60 11.09
N HIS A 42 -4.44 3.65 11.01
CA HIS A 42 -3.86 4.28 12.19
C HIS A 42 -4.81 5.36 12.71
N ARG A 43 -4.50 5.92 13.87
CA ARG A 43 -5.35 6.94 14.50
C ARG A 43 -5.38 8.20 13.64
N ASN A 44 -6.55 8.79 13.49
CA ASN A 44 -6.70 10.10 12.87
C ASN A 44 -5.89 11.14 13.66
N LYS A 45 -5.42 12.17 12.98
CA LYS A 45 -4.69 13.30 13.59
C LYS A 45 -3.36 12.92 14.24
N THR A 46 -2.83 11.71 13.96
CA THR A 46 -1.47 11.37 14.39
C THR A 46 -0.47 12.20 13.60
N GLU A 47 0.55 12.70 14.28
CA GLU A 47 1.61 13.44 13.60
C GLU A 47 2.34 12.53 12.60
N PRO A 48 2.81 13.07 11.45
CA PRO A 48 3.47 12.25 10.42
C PRO A 48 4.62 11.42 10.94
N GLY A 49 5.45 11.97 11.82
CA GLY A 49 6.58 11.23 12.41
C GLY A 49 6.12 10.10 13.30
N ASP A 50 5.11 10.32 14.12
CA ASP A 50 4.55 9.31 15.01
C ASP A 50 3.87 8.19 14.21
N TYR A 51 3.16 8.55 13.15
CA TYR A 51 2.55 7.60 12.25
C TYR A 51 3.61 6.65 11.66
N LEU A 52 4.69 7.21 11.12
CA LEU A 52 5.73 6.41 10.51
C LEU A 52 6.48 5.57 11.56
N ASP A 53 6.74 6.12 12.74
CA ASP A 53 7.36 5.37 13.83
C ASP A 53 6.52 4.17 14.24
N ASP A 54 5.20 4.32 14.32
CA ASP A 54 4.29 3.21 14.63
C ASP A 54 4.36 2.12 13.57
N VAL A 55 4.44 2.51 12.29
CA VAL A 55 4.57 1.55 11.18
C VAL A 55 5.90 0.79 11.31
N ILE A 56 6.99 1.50 11.51
CA ILE A 56 8.33 0.90 11.62
C ILE A 56 8.38 -0.07 12.80
N LYS A 57 7.81 0.32 13.92
CA LYS A 57 7.75 -0.54 15.11
C LYS A 57 6.96 -1.83 14.82
N LYS A 58 5.82 -1.70 14.16
CA LYS A 58 4.98 -2.83 13.79
C LYS A 58 5.67 -3.74 12.77
N ALA A 59 6.43 -3.16 11.84
CA ALA A 59 7.11 -3.90 10.79
C ALA A 59 8.26 -4.76 11.32
N GLY A 60 8.95 -4.29 12.36
CA GLY A 60 10.13 -4.99 12.86
C GLY A 60 11.18 -5.12 11.78
N ASN A 61 11.48 -6.34 11.36
CA ASN A 61 12.48 -6.61 10.30
C ASN A 61 11.88 -6.66 8.90
N ASP A 62 10.57 -6.50 8.77
CA ASP A 62 9.92 -6.47 7.46
C ASP A 62 10.29 -5.20 6.69
N LYS A 63 10.13 -5.25 5.37
CA LYS A 63 10.37 -4.08 4.52
C LYS A 63 9.28 -3.03 4.74
N VAL A 64 9.69 -1.78 4.78
CA VAL A 64 8.79 -0.63 4.83
C VAL A 64 9.02 0.20 3.57
N ILE A 65 7.97 0.41 2.81
CA ILE A 65 8.02 1.14 1.53
C ILE A 65 6.98 2.25 1.58
N LEU A 66 7.43 3.47 1.36
CA LEU A 66 6.54 4.64 1.39
C LEU A 66 5.94 4.88 0.00
N LEU A 67 4.72 5.39 -0.05
CA LEU A 67 4.14 5.89 -1.28
C LEU A 67 4.43 7.39 -1.35
N GLN A 68 5.22 7.82 -2.32
CA GLN A 68 5.63 9.21 -2.51
C GLN A 68 5.75 9.51 -4.00
N GLU A 69 5.47 10.75 -4.39
CA GLU A 69 5.60 11.16 -5.79
C GLU A 69 7.02 10.97 -6.32
N LYS A 70 8.01 11.19 -5.48
CA LYS A 70 9.44 11.05 -5.83
C LYS A 70 9.95 9.62 -5.77
N GLY A 71 9.09 8.66 -5.45
CA GLY A 71 9.47 7.26 -5.37
C GLY A 71 9.70 6.64 -6.74
N GLU A 72 10.08 5.36 -6.73
CA GLU A 72 10.25 4.59 -7.97
C GLU A 72 8.94 4.57 -8.74
N ASN A 73 8.97 5.03 -9.99
CA ASN A 73 7.77 5.14 -10.82
C ASN A 73 7.55 3.82 -11.57
N LEU A 74 6.44 3.16 -11.26
CA LEU A 74 6.09 1.88 -11.85
C LEU A 74 4.77 2.00 -12.61
N ASP A 75 4.68 1.29 -13.74
CA ASP A 75 3.39 1.06 -14.39
C ASP A 75 2.67 -0.12 -13.70
N SER A 76 1.49 -0.48 -14.20
CA SER A 76 0.71 -1.57 -13.60
C SER A 76 1.42 -2.91 -13.66
N MET A 77 2.15 -3.18 -14.73
CA MET A 77 2.93 -4.40 -14.84
C MET A 77 4.09 -4.42 -13.85
N GLY A 78 4.72 -3.27 -13.62
CA GLY A 78 5.76 -3.12 -12.60
C GLY A 78 5.23 -3.41 -11.20
N TYR A 79 4.04 -2.92 -10.87
CA TYR A 79 3.39 -3.25 -9.59
C TYR A 79 3.08 -4.75 -9.49
N SER A 80 2.67 -5.36 -10.59
CA SER A 80 2.42 -6.80 -10.65
C SER A 80 3.68 -7.61 -10.34
N GLU A 81 4.82 -7.22 -10.91
CA GLU A 81 6.11 -7.89 -10.63
C GLU A 81 6.53 -7.73 -9.17
N LYS A 82 6.32 -6.55 -8.58
CA LYS A 82 6.59 -6.34 -7.15
C LYS A 82 5.68 -7.22 -6.29
N MET A 83 4.38 -7.24 -6.60
CA MET A 83 3.40 -8.04 -5.85
C MET A 83 3.75 -9.52 -5.87
N LYS A 84 4.17 -10.03 -7.01
CA LYS A 84 4.60 -11.41 -7.17
C LYS A 84 5.77 -11.74 -6.22
N LYS A 85 6.77 -10.87 -6.17
CA LYS A 85 7.91 -11.06 -5.28
C LYS A 85 7.50 -10.99 -3.81
N TRP A 86 6.66 -10.04 -3.44
CA TRP A 86 6.21 -9.90 -2.05
C TRP A 86 5.44 -11.13 -1.59
N ARG A 87 4.62 -11.69 -2.46
CA ARG A 87 3.78 -12.85 -2.10
C ARG A 87 4.55 -14.15 -1.92
N ILE A 88 5.66 -14.31 -2.60
CA ILE A 88 6.49 -15.52 -2.46
C ILE A 88 7.58 -15.36 -1.40
N SER A 89 7.80 -14.16 -0.90
CA SER A 89 8.78 -13.91 0.16
C SER A 89 8.29 -14.50 1.48
N THR A 90 9.22 -14.91 2.33
CA THR A 90 8.90 -15.34 3.71
C THR A 90 8.66 -14.13 4.63
N SER A 91 9.19 -12.97 4.25
CA SER A 91 8.99 -11.72 4.98
C SER A 91 7.77 -10.98 4.44
N SER A 92 7.14 -10.20 5.28
CA SER A 92 6.05 -9.32 4.88
C SER A 92 6.58 -7.98 4.39
N VAL A 93 5.74 -7.20 3.71
CA VAL A 93 6.04 -5.84 3.28
C VAL A 93 4.97 -4.90 3.81
N HIS A 94 5.39 -3.72 4.23
CA HIS A 94 4.50 -2.68 4.73
C HIS A 94 4.55 -1.50 3.77
N LEU A 95 3.44 -1.27 3.06
CA LEU A 95 3.27 -0.13 2.18
C LEU A 95 2.59 0.97 2.99
N VAL A 96 3.12 2.17 2.93
CA VAL A 96 2.66 3.26 3.80
C VAL A 96 2.15 4.41 2.96
N VAL A 97 0.84 4.63 2.99
CA VAL A 97 0.23 5.77 2.32
C VAL A 97 0.50 7.02 3.16
N GLY A 98 0.95 8.08 2.50
CA GLY A 98 1.32 9.31 3.21
C GLY A 98 0.16 9.97 3.93
N PRO A 99 0.44 10.69 5.01
CA PRO A 99 -0.57 11.52 5.67
C PRO A 99 -0.89 12.74 4.81
N PRO A 100 -1.92 13.51 5.17
CA PRO A 100 -2.14 14.81 4.51
C PRO A 100 -0.85 15.64 4.53
N GLY A 101 -0.45 16.16 3.39
CA GLY A 101 0.80 16.90 3.27
C GLY A 101 2.04 16.04 3.06
N GLY A 102 1.92 14.71 3.04
CA GLY A 102 3.03 13.80 2.77
C GLY A 102 3.94 13.57 3.97
N PHE A 103 5.04 12.88 3.75
CA PHE A 103 5.98 12.53 4.81
C PHE A 103 7.01 13.63 5.11
N GLY A 104 7.21 14.57 4.17
CA GLY A 104 8.25 15.56 4.32
C GLY A 104 9.62 14.90 4.52
N SER A 105 10.36 15.37 5.51
CA SER A 105 11.69 14.82 5.84
C SER A 105 11.63 13.53 6.65
N TYR A 106 10.46 13.15 7.16
CA TYR A 106 10.33 11.94 8.00
C TYR A 106 10.63 10.65 7.26
N GLY A 107 10.46 10.63 5.93
CA GLY A 107 10.72 9.43 5.14
C GLY A 107 12.17 8.98 5.15
N GLY A 108 13.12 9.93 5.33
CA GLY A 108 14.55 9.61 5.40
C GLY A 108 15.02 8.79 4.21
N ASP A 109 15.73 7.71 4.51
CA ASP A 109 16.32 6.82 3.50
C ASP A 109 15.43 5.62 3.15
N LEU A 110 14.19 5.59 3.63
CA LEU A 110 13.28 4.50 3.31
C LEU A 110 12.97 4.50 1.81
N LYS A 111 12.86 3.29 1.26
CA LYS A 111 12.48 3.13 -0.14
C LYS A 111 11.06 3.63 -0.34
N SER A 112 10.77 4.12 -1.54
CA SER A 112 9.44 4.59 -1.87
C SER A 112 9.05 4.21 -3.29
N LEU A 113 7.73 4.07 -3.49
CA LEU A 113 7.11 3.83 -4.78
C LEU A 113 6.20 5.00 -5.10
N SER A 114 6.09 5.32 -6.38
CA SER A 114 5.21 6.38 -6.87
C SER A 114 3.97 5.79 -7.53
N LEU A 115 2.82 6.41 -7.30
CA LEU A 115 1.58 6.11 -8.03
C LEU A 115 1.44 6.97 -9.29
N GLY A 116 2.47 7.71 -9.64
CA GLY A 116 2.49 8.63 -10.77
C GLY A 116 3.09 9.96 -10.36
N LYS A 117 3.26 10.83 -11.34
CA LYS A 117 3.91 12.13 -11.12
C LYS A 117 2.95 13.23 -10.71
N ILE A 118 1.67 12.90 -10.52
CA ILE A 118 0.66 13.85 -10.09
C ILE A 118 0.48 13.77 -8.58
N THR A 119 0.04 14.86 -7.98
CA THR A 119 -0.27 14.90 -6.55
C THR A 119 -1.68 14.36 -6.33
N LEU A 120 -1.82 13.35 -5.49
CA LEU A 120 -3.12 12.79 -5.13
C LEU A 120 -3.43 13.12 -3.66
N PRO A 121 -4.70 13.46 -3.34
CA PRO A 121 -5.11 13.50 -1.93
C PRO A 121 -4.84 12.16 -1.27
N HIS A 122 -4.50 12.15 0.01
CA HIS A 122 -4.08 10.92 0.68
C HIS A 122 -5.14 9.82 0.65
N GLU A 123 -6.44 10.16 0.73
CA GLU A 123 -7.52 9.16 0.66
C GLU A 123 -7.65 8.58 -0.74
N LEU A 124 -7.51 9.41 -1.77
CA LEU A 124 -7.53 8.92 -3.15
C LEU A 124 -6.27 8.09 -3.45
N ALA A 125 -5.13 8.49 -2.92
CA ALA A 125 -3.90 7.70 -3.07
C ALA A 125 -4.08 6.28 -2.50
N ALA A 126 -4.76 6.16 -1.37
CA ALA A 126 -5.08 4.85 -0.79
C ALA A 126 -5.93 4.01 -1.75
N VAL A 127 -6.96 4.60 -2.34
CA VAL A 127 -7.83 3.90 -3.31
C VAL A 127 -7.02 3.46 -4.53
N VAL A 128 -6.20 4.35 -5.08
CA VAL A 128 -5.39 4.04 -6.27
C VAL A 128 -4.41 2.91 -5.97
N LEU A 129 -3.75 2.94 -4.81
CA LEU A 129 -2.84 1.87 -4.42
C LEU A 129 -3.56 0.53 -4.33
N LEU A 130 -4.69 0.49 -3.65
CA LEU A 130 -5.46 -0.75 -3.48
C LEU A 130 -5.95 -1.27 -4.83
N GLU A 131 -6.37 -0.39 -5.72
CA GLU A 131 -6.78 -0.79 -7.06
C GLU A 131 -5.61 -1.43 -7.81
N GLN A 132 -4.41 -0.84 -7.73
CA GLN A 132 -3.23 -1.41 -8.40
C GLN A 132 -2.82 -2.75 -7.78
N LEU A 133 -2.95 -2.93 -6.49
CA LEU A 133 -2.68 -4.21 -5.83
C LEU A 133 -3.70 -5.26 -6.28
N TYR A 134 -4.98 -4.91 -6.36
CA TYR A 134 -6.01 -5.81 -6.86
C TYR A 134 -5.73 -6.19 -8.32
N ARG A 135 -5.43 -5.20 -9.16
CA ARG A 135 -5.06 -5.42 -10.57
C ARG A 135 -3.87 -6.38 -10.66
N SER A 136 -2.86 -6.17 -9.83
CA SER A 136 -1.68 -7.04 -9.79
C SER A 136 -2.05 -8.49 -9.47
N CYS A 137 -2.94 -8.69 -8.50
CA CYS A 137 -3.41 -10.04 -8.16
C CYS A 137 -4.16 -10.69 -9.31
N THR A 138 -4.97 -9.93 -10.04
CA THR A 138 -5.69 -10.46 -11.21
C THR A 138 -4.73 -10.83 -12.34
N ILE A 139 -3.70 -10.02 -12.57
CA ILE A 139 -2.67 -10.31 -13.57
C ILE A 139 -1.94 -11.61 -13.21
N ILE A 140 -1.52 -11.75 -11.96
CA ILE A 140 -0.81 -12.95 -11.48
C ILE A 140 -1.66 -14.20 -11.66
N LYS A 141 -2.96 -14.10 -11.42
CA LYS A 141 -3.89 -15.22 -11.54
C LYS A 141 -4.40 -15.46 -12.97
N GLY A 142 -4.07 -14.58 -13.90
CA GLY A 142 -4.54 -14.67 -15.27
C GLY A 142 -6.03 -14.34 -15.45
N LEU A 143 -6.60 -13.53 -14.55
CA LEU A 143 -8.00 -13.14 -14.64
C LEU A 143 -8.19 -11.94 -15.57
N PRO A 144 -9.36 -11.80 -16.22
CA PRO A 144 -9.56 -10.77 -17.26
C PRO A 144 -9.99 -9.42 -16.69
N TYR A 145 -9.20 -8.84 -15.82
CA TYR A 145 -9.46 -7.51 -15.25
C TYR A 145 -8.61 -6.44 -15.93
N HIS A 146 -7.31 -6.71 -16.08
CA HIS A 146 -6.36 -5.76 -16.65
C HIS A 146 -6.50 -5.70 -18.16
N ARG A 147 -6.52 -4.48 -18.70
CA ARG A 147 -6.48 -4.21 -20.13
C ARG A 147 -5.31 -3.28 -20.42
N ALA A 148 -4.42 -3.73 -21.24
CA ALA A 148 -3.27 -2.92 -21.66
C ALA A 148 -3.67 -1.88 -22.70
#